data_8b0eae3853ff235f7eb3f1f5a682ce38
#
_entry.id   8b0eae3853ff235f7eb3f1f5a682ce38
#
_cell.length_a   1.000
_cell.length_b   1.000
_cell.length_c   1.000
_cell.angle_alpha   90.00
_cell.angle_beta   90.00
_cell.angle_gamma   90.00
#
_symmetry.space_group_name_H-M   'P 1'
#
loop_
_entity.id
_entity.type
_entity.pdbx_description
1 polymer ?
#
loop_
_entity_poly.entity_id
_entity_poly.type
_entity_poly.pdbx_seq_one_letter_code
_entity_poly.pdbx_strand_id
1 'polypeptide(L)'
;RVRRALIDEGMDEEALTVDDAWISTIHGMCSRILRAHALELGIDPEFTVLTDTDELMDQAVEHVLGRATAPDAAPELAASLKALYAWYPMAGEGGSFGGGTTIKGLVRDLLELSSQLPGGMDDVRVARGQADTSALADAYRAALGASKASTEKAQAALDAIDAFEASGKTMADAARLMMSCTMPRASKAFPKEQAELLKAEAADAFINIVLACGGPALDALVGLARSVEAEYRALKADQSALDNNDLLRMAYEALCDYPAIRAAYEGRFKMVMIDEFQDTDQMQVD
;
A
#
# COMPACT_ATOMS: atom_id res chain seq x y z
N ARG A 1 -13.77 19.18 -29.93
CA ARG A 1 -14.45 18.01 -30.53
C ARG A 1 -15.94 18.06 -30.23
N VAL A 2 -16.38 18.14 -28.95
CA VAL A 2 -17.78 18.13 -28.54
C VAL A 2 -18.58 19.24 -29.22
N ARG A 3 -18.10 20.52 -29.21
CA ARG A 3 -18.76 21.64 -29.89
C ARG A 3 -19.02 21.34 -31.39
N ARG A 4 -18.03 20.77 -32.08
CA ARG A 4 -18.18 20.45 -33.49
C ARG A 4 -19.22 19.35 -33.71
N ALA A 5 -19.25 18.32 -32.89
CA ALA A 5 -20.26 17.27 -32.96
C ALA A 5 -21.67 17.84 -32.74
N LEU A 6 -21.86 18.75 -31.76
CA LEU A 6 -23.14 19.42 -31.53
C LEU A 6 -23.60 20.25 -32.73
N ILE A 7 -22.69 20.99 -33.35
CA ILE A 7 -23.02 21.76 -34.58
C ILE A 7 -23.40 20.79 -35.72
N ASP A 8 -22.64 19.71 -35.90
CA ASP A 8 -22.90 18.72 -36.95
C ASP A 8 -24.27 18.03 -36.79
N GLU A 9 -24.76 17.93 -35.54
CA GLU A 9 -26.09 17.39 -35.15
C GLU A 9 -27.19 18.48 -35.11
N GLY A 10 -26.89 19.74 -35.44
CA GLY A 10 -27.84 20.85 -35.49
C GLY A 10 -28.22 21.39 -34.07
N MET A 11 -27.40 21.14 -33.05
CA MET A 11 -27.58 21.59 -31.68
C MET A 11 -26.77 22.87 -31.44
N ASP A 12 -27.09 23.95 -32.16
CA ASP A 12 -26.29 25.18 -32.18
C ASP A 12 -26.34 25.94 -30.84
N GLU A 13 -27.48 25.91 -30.13
CA GLU A 13 -27.62 26.55 -28.82
C GLU A 13 -26.74 25.85 -27.77
N GLU A 14 -26.75 24.53 -27.75
CA GLU A 14 -25.91 23.72 -26.85
C GLU A 14 -24.43 23.88 -27.21
N ALA A 15 -24.11 24.00 -28.51
CA ALA A 15 -22.73 24.25 -28.94
C ALA A 15 -22.17 25.59 -28.42
N LEU A 16 -23.01 26.62 -28.22
CA LEU A 16 -22.59 27.89 -27.63
C LEU A 16 -22.30 27.80 -26.13
N THR A 17 -22.97 26.89 -25.43
CA THR A 17 -22.85 26.74 -23.97
C THR A 17 -21.84 25.66 -23.57
N VAL A 18 -21.19 24.97 -24.53
CA VAL A 18 -20.18 23.92 -24.27
C VAL A 18 -19.02 24.40 -23.38
N ASP A 19 -18.64 25.67 -23.48
CA ASP A 19 -17.55 26.23 -22.66
C ASP A 19 -17.94 26.40 -21.20
N ASP A 20 -19.23 26.45 -20.89
CA ASP A 20 -19.75 26.46 -19.52
C ASP A 20 -19.81 25.06 -18.91
N ALA A 21 -19.78 24.02 -19.75
CA ALA A 21 -19.74 22.65 -19.31
C ALA A 21 -18.35 22.28 -18.74
N TRP A 22 -18.35 21.48 -17.70
CA TRP A 22 -17.11 20.98 -17.12
C TRP A 22 -16.70 19.69 -17.82
N ILE A 23 -16.08 19.83 -19.00
CA ILE A 23 -15.55 18.71 -19.78
C ILE A 23 -14.06 18.61 -19.49
N SER A 24 -13.69 17.74 -18.56
CA SER A 24 -12.31 17.57 -18.10
C SER A 24 -12.10 16.17 -17.55
N THR A 25 -10.87 15.83 -17.25
CA THR A 25 -10.55 14.67 -16.40
C THR A 25 -11.02 14.94 -14.98
N ILE A 26 -11.16 13.89 -14.17
CA ILE A 26 -11.51 14.02 -12.73
C ILE A 26 -10.51 14.94 -12.02
N HIS A 27 -9.20 14.75 -12.23
CA HIS A 27 -8.14 15.61 -11.68
C HIS A 27 -8.29 17.08 -12.12
N GLY A 28 -8.66 17.32 -13.38
CA GLY A 28 -8.92 18.66 -13.88
C GLY A 28 -10.12 19.33 -13.19
N MET A 29 -11.17 18.55 -12.88
CA MET A 29 -12.30 19.01 -12.10
C MET A 29 -11.89 19.34 -10.67
N CYS A 30 -11.16 18.45 -10.00
CA CYS A 30 -10.62 18.67 -8.66
C CYS A 30 -9.76 19.94 -8.60
N SER A 31 -8.81 20.10 -9.53
CA SER A 31 -7.98 21.31 -9.62
C SER A 31 -8.82 22.57 -9.77
N ARG A 32 -9.90 22.54 -10.55
CA ARG A 32 -10.81 23.69 -10.73
C ARG A 32 -11.58 24.03 -9.44
N ILE A 33 -12.04 23.03 -8.70
CA ILE A 33 -12.69 23.20 -7.40
C ILE A 33 -11.69 23.82 -6.41
N LEU A 34 -10.50 23.24 -6.29
CA LEU A 34 -9.47 23.70 -5.35
C LEU A 34 -9.04 25.14 -5.63
N ARG A 35 -8.82 25.52 -6.90
CA ARG A 35 -8.47 26.90 -7.28
C ARG A 35 -9.60 27.87 -6.96
N ALA A 36 -10.85 27.48 -7.19
CA ALA A 36 -12.02 28.34 -6.92
C ALA A 36 -12.17 28.65 -5.41
N HIS A 37 -11.73 27.74 -4.54
CA HIS A 37 -11.85 27.83 -3.08
C HIS A 37 -10.49 27.87 -2.37
N ALA A 38 -9.43 28.21 -3.09
CA ALA A 38 -8.06 28.16 -2.59
C ALA A 38 -7.85 28.94 -1.29
N LEU A 39 -8.44 30.14 -1.17
CA LEU A 39 -8.33 30.98 0.02
C LEU A 39 -9.05 30.36 1.23
N GLU A 40 -10.21 29.72 1.02
CA GLU A 40 -10.96 29.04 2.07
C GLU A 40 -10.22 27.79 2.58
N LEU A 41 -9.51 27.12 1.66
CA LEU A 41 -8.74 25.90 1.95
C LEU A 41 -7.31 26.20 2.42
N GLY A 42 -6.88 27.46 2.40
CA GLY A 42 -5.52 27.85 2.82
C GLY A 42 -4.42 27.36 1.88
N ILE A 43 -4.72 27.16 0.59
CA ILE A 43 -3.76 26.77 -0.43
C ILE A 43 -3.45 27.91 -1.39
N ASP A 44 -2.30 27.83 -2.05
CA ASP A 44 -1.93 28.80 -3.10
C ASP A 44 -2.85 28.60 -4.32
N PRO A 45 -3.61 29.63 -4.77
CA PRO A 45 -4.45 29.52 -5.97
C PRO A 45 -3.64 29.27 -7.25
N GLU A 46 -2.38 29.65 -7.27
CA GLU A 46 -1.45 29.44 -8.40
C GLU A 46 -0.66 28.16 -8.30
N PHE A 47 -1.07 27.21 -7.44
CA PHE A 47 -0.35 25.94 -7.29
C PHE A 47 -0.09 25.27 -8.65
N THR A 48 1.04 24.62 -8.76
CA THR A 48 1.40 23.79 -9.93
C THR A 48 0.94 22.35 -9.72
N VAL A 49 0.56 21.67 -10.81
CA VAL A 49 0.22 20.26 -10.76
C VAL A 49 1.42 19.45 -11.22
N LEU A 50 1.96 18.60 -10.33
CA LEU A 50 3.06 17.71 -10.65
C LEU A 50 2.55 16.52 -11.48
N THR A 51 3.09 16.36 -12.67
CA THR A 51 2.82 15.21 -13.55
C THR A 51 3.87 14.12 -13.40
N ASP A 52 5.05 14.47 -12.94
CA ASP A 52 6.15 13.57 -12.59
C ASP A 52 6.51 13.80 -11.12
N THR A 53 6.34 12.77 -10.32
CA THR A 53 6.56 12.83 -8.86
C THR A 53 7.80 12.06 -8.44
N ASP A 54 8.45 11.33 -9.34
CA ASP A 54 9.52 10.39 -9.02
C ASP A 54 10.75 11.10 -8.44
N GLU A 55 11.18 12.20 -9.04
CA GLU A 55 12.34 12.95 -8.56
C GLU A 55 12.12 13.51 -7.15
N LEU A 56 10.94 14.10 -6.91
CA LEU A 56 10.62 14.70 -5.62
C LEU A 56 10.44 13.64 -4.52
N MET A 57 9.83 12.50 -4.88
CA MET A 57 9.72 11.35 -3.99
C MET A 57 11.10 10.77 -3.65
N ASP A 58 11.99 10.67 -4.63
CA ASP A 58 13.36 10.21 -4.41
C ASP A 58 14.12 11.14 -3.48
N GLN A 59 13.98 12.47 -3.64
CA GLN A 59 14.55 13.46 -2.72
C GLN A 59 14.02 13.27 -1.29
N ALA A 60 12.70 13.10 -1.13
CA ALA A 60 12.10 12.86 0.19
C ALA A 60 12.67 11.61 0.88
N VAL A 61 12.77 10.51 0.12
CA VAL A 61 13.36 9.26 0.64
C VAL A 61 14.83 9.48 1.04
N GLU A 62 15.63 10.13 0.19
CA GLU A 62 17.04 10.38 0.48
C GLU A 62 17.23 11.32 1.67
N HIS A 63 16.41 12.36 1.81
CA HIS A 63 16.44 13.24 2.98
C HIS A 63 16.15 12.48 4.28
N VAL A 64 15.12 11.64 4.29
CA VAL A 64 14.74 10.87 5.48
C VAL A 64 15.79 9.81 5.82
N LEU A 65 16.29 9.07 4.83
CA LEU A 65 17.35 8.08 5.05
C LEU A 65 18.67 8.75 5.49
N GLY A 66 19.00 9.90 4.93
CA GLY A 66 20.14 10.71 5.36
C GLY A 66 20.01 11.14 6.82
N ARG A 67 18.84 11.64 7.24
CA ARG A 67 18.57 11.97 8.66
C ARG A 67 18.62 10.75 9.57
N ALA A 68 18.14 9.60 9.11
CA ALA A 68 18.13 8.36 9.89
C ALA A 68 19.54 7.79 10.14
N THR A 69 20.51 8.14 9.27
CA THR A 69 21.91 7.70 9.38
C THR A 69 22.84 8.75 10.00
N ALA A 70 22.35 9.95 10.25
CA ALA A 70 23.14 11.02 10.83
C ALA A 70 23.56 10.72 12.28
N PRO A 71 24.68 11.24 12.77
CA PRO A 71 25.15 11.03 14.15
C PRO A 71 24.16 11.54 15.22
N ASP A 72 23.33 12.52 14.86
CA ASP A 72 22.30 13.16 15.68
C ASP A 72 20.88 12.72 15.30
N ALA A 73 20.77 11.58 14.63
CA ALA A 73 19.47 11.03 14.21
C ALA A 73 18.49 10.88 15.36
N ALA A 74 17.21 11.17 15.11
CA ALA A 74 16.15 10.86 16.07
C ALA A 74 16.18 9.36 16.40
N PRO A 75 16.20 8.97 17.69
CA PRO A 75 16.39 7.57 18.10
C PRO A 75 15.38 6.60 17.47
N GLU A 76 14.13 7.01 17.32
CA GLU A 76 13.06 6.20 16.73
C GLU A 76 13.30 5.96 15.23
N LEU A 77 13.71 6.98 14.49
CA LEU A 77 13.99 6.89 13.07
C LEU A 77 15.21 6.01 12.79
N ALA A 78 16.28 6.19 13.57
CA ALA A 78 17.49 5.38 13.48
C ALA A 78 17.20 3.90 13.85
N ALA A 79 16.37 3.65 14.88
CA ALA A 79 15.96 2.30 15.27
C ALA A 79 15.12 1.62 14.18
N SER A 80 14.19 2.35 13.54
CA SER A 80 13.38 1.86 12.43
C SER A 80 14.25 1.45 11.25
N LEU A 81 15.18 2.31 10.85
CA LEU A 81 16.10 1.99 9.76
C LEU A 81 16.97 0.78 10.08
N LYS A 82 17.50 0.69 11.31
CA LYS A 82 18.31 -0.44 11.76
C LYS A 82 17.53 -1.76 11.73
N ALA A 83 16.26 -1.75 12.14
CA ALA A 83 15.40 -2.93 12.13
C ALA A 83 15.17 -3.45 10.70
N LEU A 84 14.98 -2.54 9.74
CA LEU A 84 14.81 -2.89 8.33
C LEU A 84 16.14 -3.32 7.68
N TYR A 85 17.24 -2.65 8.00
CA TYR A 85 18.55 -2.92 7.42
C TYR A 85 19.08 -4.33 7.74
N ALA A 86 18.59 -4.93 8.80
CA ALA A 86 18.90 -6.33 9.12
C ALA A 86 18.39 -7.34 8.06
N TRP A 87 17.42 -6.92 7.22
CA TRP A 87 16.75 -7.81 6.26
C TRP A 87 16.85 -7.35 4.81
N TYR A 88 16.93 -6.04 4.59
CA TYR A 88 16.88 -5.44 3.26
C TYR A 88 18.04 -4.46 3.06
N PRO A 89 18.67 -4.43 1.86
CA PRO A 89 19.63 -3.40 1.54
C PRO A 89 18.96 -2.04 1.39
N MET A 90 19.69 -0.96 1.62
CA MET A 90 19.20 0.42 1.48
C MET A 90 18.78 0.74 0.05
N ALA A 91 19.69 0.48 -0.89
CA ALA A 91 19.53 0.64 -2.33
C ALA A 91 20.52 -0.29 -3.04
N GLY A 92 20.27 -0.59 -4.30
CA GLY A 92 21.16 -1.40 -5.13
C GLY A 92 20.51 -2.62 -5.74
N GLU A 93 21.24 -3.36 -6.55
CA GLU A 93 20.79 -4.62 -7.14
C GLU A 93 20.54 -5.64 -6.01
N GLY A 94 19.31 -6.14 -5.97
CA GLY A 94 18.77 -6.89 -4.85
C GLY A 94 19.63 -8.06 -4.39
N GLY A 95 19.67 -8.21 -3.09
CA GLY A 95 20.32 -9.33 -2.43
C GLY A 95 19.68 -10.67 -2.75
N SER A 96 20.38 -11.72 -2.43
CA SER A 96 20.23 -13.16 -2.82
C SER A 96 18.89 -13.85 -2.47
N PHE A 97 17.92 -13.18 -1.90
CA PHE A 97 16.60 -13.72 -1.54
C PHE A 97 15.46 -12.93 -2.20
N GLY A 98 15.15 -13.25 -3.44
CA GLY A 98 13.96 -12.75 -4.15
C GLY A 98 14.10 -11.32 -4.68
N GLY A 99 14.54 -11.21 -5.87
CA GLY A 99 14.41 -10.09 -6.82
C GLY A 99 14.31 -8.68 -6.25
N GLY A 100 15.41 -8.04 -5.92
CA GLY A 100 15.49 -6.58 -5.98
C GLY A 100 14.81 -5.75 -4.89
N THR A 101 14.21 -6.33 -3.86
CA THR A 101 13.52 -5.57 -2.83
C THR A 101 14.49 -4.79 -1.93
N THR A 102 14.40 -3.47 -1.97
CA THR A 102 15.21 -2.56 -1.15
C THR A 102 14.34 -1.82 -0.14
N ILE A 103 14.92 -1.24 0.91
CA ILE A 103 14.17 -0.39 1.86
C ILE A 103 13.50 0.76 1.11
N LYS A 104 14.22 1.41 0.18
CA LYS A 104 13.67 2.47 -0.67
C LYS A 104 12.46 1.99 -1.49
N GLY A 105 12.56 0.82 -2.12
CA GLY A 105 11.46 0.21 -2.86
C GLY A 105 10.25 -0.09 -1.98
N LEU A 106 10.45 -0.75 -0.82
CA LEU A 106 9.38 -1.05 0.12
C LEU A 106 8.64 0.19 0.62
N VAL A 107 9.37 1.28 0.89
CA VAL A 107 8.77 2.55 1.31
C VAL A 107 7.91 3.14 0.18
N ARG A 108 8.42 3.14 -1.07
CA ARG A 108 7.66 3.63 -2.24
C ARG A 108 6.41 2.80 -2.47
N ASP A 109 6.52 1.47 -2.47
CA ASP A 109 5.39 0.55 -2.66
C ASP A 109 4.31 0.77 -1.58
N LEU A 110 4.72 0.98 -0.32
CA LEU A 110 3.80 1.26 0.77
C LEU A 110 3.11 2.61 0.61
N LEU A 111 3.83 3.65 0.18
CA LEU A 111 3.26 4.97 -0.08
C LEU A 111 2.28 4.94 -1.27
N GLU A 112 2.60 4.20 -2.33
CA GLU A 112 1.71 3.99 -3.47
C GLU A 112 0.42 3.28 -3.04
N LEU A 113 0.53 2.19 -2.28
CA LEU A 113 -0.64 1.49 -1.72
C LEU A 113 -1.47 2.39 -0.80
N SER A 114 -0.82 3.18 0.05
CA SER A 114 -1.52 4.07 0.98
C SER A 114 -2.23 5.22 0.28
N SER A 115 -1.76 5.67 -0.88
CA SER A 115 -2.38 6.75 -1.64
C SER A 115 -3.80 6.42 -2.14
N GLN A 116 -4.15 5.14 -2.19
CA GLN A 116 -5.50 4.65 -2.53
C GLN A 116 -6.46 4.71 -1.33
N LEU A 117 -5.97 5.01 -0.12
CA LEU A 117 -6.77 5.12 1.09
C LEU A 117 -7.16 6.60 1.33
N PRO A 118 -8.38 6.90 1.75
CA PRO A 118 -8.83 8.26 1.99
C PRO A 118 -7.94 9.04 2.98
N GLY A 119 -7.49 8.40 4.06
CA GLY A 119 -6.56 8.98 5.03
C GLY A 119 -5.08 8.74 4.75
N GLY A 120 -4.72 8.19 3.56
CA GLY A 120 -3.33 7.91 3.20
C GLY A 120 -2.63 7.01 4.24
N MET A 121 -1.41 7.36 4.63
CA MET A 121 -0.64 6.62 5.65
C MET A 121 -1.30 6.59 7.04
N ASP A 122 -2.22 7.52 7.33
CA ASP A 122 -2.94 7.53 8.61
C ASP A 122 -3.96 6.39 8.72
N ASP A 123 -4.42 5.87 7.58
CA ASP A 123 -5.33 4.71 7.52
C ASP A 123 -4.57 3.38 7.49
N VAL A 124 -3.27 3.39 7.27
CA VAL A 124 -2.46 2.17 7.26
C VAL A 124 -2.41 1.55 8.66
N ARG A 125 -2.84 0.30 8.76
CA ARG A 125 -2.81 -0.50 9.99
C ARG A 125 -1.96 -1.75 9.77
N VAL A 126 -1.02 -1.97 10.67
CA VAL A 126 -0.20 -3.19 10.65
C VAL A 126 -1.03 -4.34 11.21
N ALA A 127 -1.30 -5.34 10.39
CA ALA A 127 -1.92 -6.56 10.86
C ALA A 127 -1.00 -7.27 11.86
N ARG A 128 -1.59 -7.79 12.94
CA ARG A 128 -0.86 -8.56 13.95
C ARG A 128 -1.22 -10.02 13.80
N GLY A 129 -0.21 -10.85 13.60
CA GLY A 129 -0.34 -12.29 13.60
C GLY A 129 -0.13 -12.89 14.99
N GLN A 130 -0.38 -14.18 15.08
CA GLN A 130 -0.02 -15.00 16.23
C GLN A 130 0.97 -16.07 15.78
N ALA A 131 2.06 -16.23 16.50
CA ALA A 131 3.04 -17.29 16.23
C ALA A 131 2.56 -18.63 16.82
N ASP A 132 1.33 -19.05 16.44
CA ASP A 132 0.71 -20.30 16.81
C ASP A 132 0.91 -21.33 15.71
N THR A 133 1.50 -22.45 16.06
CA THR A 133 1.81 -23.55 15.14
C THR A 133 0.92 -24.79 15.38
N SER A 134 -0.06 -24.72 16.27
CA SER A 134 -0.88 -25.88 16.70
C SER A 134 -1.63 -26.51 15.54
N ALA A 135 -2.38 -25.72 14.75
CA ALA A 135 -3.10 -26.21 13.58
C ALA A 135 -2.16 -26.81 12.53
N LEU A 136 -1.02 -26.17 12.29
CA LEU A 136 0.02 -26.66 11.39
C LEU A 136 0.58 -28.02 11.86
N ALA A 137 0.87 -28.16 13.16
CA ALA A 137 1.35 -29.39 13.75
C ALA A 137 0.32 -30.53 13.61
N ASP A 138 -0.95 -30.25 13.86
CA ASP A 138 -2.03 -31.24 13.73
C ASP A 138 -2.20 -31.70 12.27
N ALA A 139 -2.12 -30.77 11.33
CA ALA A 139 -2.19 -31.08 9.91
C ALA A 139 -1.00 -31.96 9.44
N TYR A 140 0.22 -31.70 9.92
CA TYR A 140 1.37 -32.59 9.62
C TYR A 140 1.27 -33.96 10.34
N ARG A 141 0.75 -34.01 11.56
CA ARG A 141 0.49 -35.30 12.25
C ARG A 141 -0.47 -36.17 11.45
N ALA A 142 -1.46 -35.63 10.78
CA ALA A 142 -2.39 -36.34 9.91
C ALA A 142 -1.69 -36.98 8.69
N ALA A 143 -0.53 -36.48 8.27
CA ALA A 143 0.26 -37.03 7.18
C ALA A 143 1.23 -38.14 7.62
N LEU A 144 1.41 -38.38 8.94
CA LEU A 144 2.24 -39.45 9.46
C LEU A 144 1.62 -40.80 9.10
N GLY A 145 2.47 -41.74 8.67
CA GLY A 145 2.03 -43.10 8.30
C GLY A 145 1.41 -43.25 6.91
N ALA A 146 1.21 -42.18 6.18
CA ALA A 146 0.62 -42.20 4.84
C ALA A 146 1.51 -42.88 3.79
N SER A 147 2.80 -42.63 3.82
CA SER A 147 3.86 -43.31 3.06
C SER A 147 5.20 -43.00 3.72
N LYS A 148 6.26 -43.77 3.37
CA LYS A 148 7.59 -43.48 3.92
C LYS A 148 8.04 -42.05 3.64
N ALA A 149 7.94 -41.58 2.40
CA ALA A 149 8.33 -40.22 2.01
C ALA A 149 7.45 -39.14 2.65
N SER A 150 6.12 -39.37 2.82
CA SER A 150 5.23 -38.45 3.51
C SER A 150 5.52 -38.38 4.99
N THR A 151 5.81 -39.52 5.63
CA THR A 151 6.18 -39.58 7.05
C THR A 151 7.50 -38.86 7.31
N GLU A 152 8.53 -39.03 6.47
CA GLU A 152 9.80 -38.33 6.59
C GLU A 152 9.62 -36.82 6.52
N LYS A 153 8.80 -36.34 5.58
CA LYS A 153 8.48 -34.88 5.46
C LYS A 153 7.68 -34.35 6.63
N ALA A 154 6.67 -35.10 7.06
CA ALA A 154 5.84 -34.74 8.19
C ALA A 154 6.65 -34.66 9.49
N GLN A 155 7.55 -35.64 9.70
CA GLN A 155 8.43 -35.63 10.87
C GLN A 155 9.40 -34.44 10.83
N ALA A 156 10.04 -34.18 9.70
CA ALA A 156 10.92 -33.01 9.55
C ALA A 156 10.20 -31.68 9.82
N ALA A 157 8.93 -31.58 9.39
CA ALA A 157 8.11 -30.41 9.67
C ALA A 157 7.76 -30.28 11.17
N LEU A 158 7.40 -31.39 11.82
CA LEU A 158 7.13 -31.42 13.27
C LEU A 158 8.37 -31.07 14.10
N ASP A 159 9.53 -31.61 13.74
CA ASP A 159 10.80 -31.28 14.40
C ASP A 159 11.14 -29.78 14.23
N ALA A 160 10.84 -29.21 13.06
CA ALA A 160 11.03 -27.77 12.81
C ALA A 160 10.03 -26.91 13.58
N ILE A 161 8.78 -27.38 13.75
CA ILE A 161 7.78 -26.72 14.60
C ILE A 161 8.23 -26.70 16.05
N ASP A 162 8.68 -27.83 16.60
CA ASP A 162 9.18 -27.92 17.96
C ASP A 162 10.41 -27.00 18.17
N ALA A 163 11.32 -26.94 17.18
CA ALA A 163 12.45 -26.03 17.23
C ALA A 163 12.02 -24.55 17.20
N PHE A 164 11.00 -24.22 16.41
CA PHE A 164 10.44 -22.86 16.36
C PHE A 164 9.76 -22.47 17.67
N GLU A 165 8.98 -23.39 18.27
CA GLU A 165 8.33 -23.13 19.58
C GLU A 165 9.35 -22.90 20.69
N ALA A 166 10.51 -23.59 20.63
CA ALA A 166 11.61 -23.42 21.59
C ALA A 166 12.51 -22.21 21.30
N SER A 167 12.31 -21.52 20.17
CA SER A 167 13.16 -20.41 19.72
C SER A 167 12.69 -19.04 20.25
N GLY A 168 13.44 -17.99 19.94
CA GLY A 168 13.05 -16.61 20.20
C GLY A 168 11.95 -16.06 19.28
N LYS A 169 11.40 -16.89 18.38
CA LYS A 169 10.35 -16.56 17.41
C LYS A 169 10.71 -15.33 16.57
N THR A 170 11.96 -15.31 16.10
CA THR A 170 12.46 -14.26 15.20
C THR A 170 12.04 -14.55 13.75
N MET A 171 12.19 -13.56 12.86
CA MET A 171 11.98 -13.77 11.42
C MET A 171 12.89 -14.84 10.84
N ALA A 172 14.13 -14.99 11.34
CA ALA A 172 15.03 -16.06 10.94
C ALA A 172 14.51 -17.43 11.36
N ASP A 173 13.87 -17.52 12.53
CA ASP A 173 13.24 -18.76 13.00
C ASP A 173 12.02 -19.09 12.14
N ALA A 174 11.20 -18.10 11.80
CA ALA A 174 10.07 -18.25 10.90
C ALA A 174 10.52 -18.74 9.51
N ALA A 175 11.56 -18.13 8.94
CA ALA A 175 12.11 -18.55 7.65
C ALA A 175 12.62 -20.00 7.68
N ARG A 176 13.31 -20.42 8.74
CA ARG A 176 13.76 -21.82 8.92
C ARG A 176 12.60 -22.79 9.00
N LEU A 177 11.56 -22.43 9.78
CA LEU A 177 10.33 -23.21 9.86
C LEU A 177 9.70 -23.41 8.48
N MET A 178 9.48 -22.32 7.74
CA MET A 178 8.85 -22.35 6.42
C MET A 178 9.64 -23.19 5.42
N MET A 179 10.98 -23.10 5.41
CA MET A 179 11.84 -23.91 4.53
C MET A 179 11.81 -25.39 4.87
N SER A 180 11.60 -25.75 6.13
CA SER A 180 11.56 -27.13 6.59
C SER A 180 10.18 -27.78 6.40
N CYS A 181 9.12 -26.99 6.36
CA CYS A 181 7.74 -27.44 6.20
C CYS A 181 7.42 -27.76 4.72
N THR A 182 8.00 -28.83 4.18
CA THR A 182 7.74 -29.27 2.81
C THR A 182 6.44 -30.09 2.71
N MET A 183 5.63 -29.83 1.68
CA MET A 183 4.34 -30.51 1.50
C MET A 183 4.51 -32.01 1.17
N PRO A 184 3.85 -32.92 1.92
CA PRO A 184 3.72 -34.29 1.54
C PRO A 184 2.96 -34.44 0.22
N ARG A 185 3.31 -35.42 -0.60
CA ARG A 185 2.57 -35.71 -1.84
C ARG A 185 1.31 -36.51 -1.54
N ALA A 186 0.23 -36.16 -2.23
CA ALA A 186 -1.01 -36.93 -2.16
C ALA A 186 -0.78 -38.40 -2.57
N SER A 187 -1.43 -39.36 -1.89
CA SER A 187 -1.36 -40.79 -2.10
C SER A 187 -2.69 -41.44 -1.70
N LYS A 188 -2.83 -42.75 -1.88
CA LYS A 188 -4.03 -43.44 -1.40
C LYS A 188 -4.25 -43.33 0.11
N ALA A 189 -3.15 -43.27 0.89
CA ALA A 189 -3.20 -43.13 2.35
C ALA A 189 -3.18 -41.66 2.83
N PHE A 190 -2.94 -40.71 1.92
CA PHE A 190 -3.03 -39.26 2.15
C PHE A 190 -3.76 -38.63 0.97
N PRO A 191 -5.11 -38.64 0.96
CA PRO A 191 -5.92 -38.17 -0.16
C PRO A 191 -5.65 -36.73 -0.56
N LYS A 192 -5.96 -36.41 -1.82
CA LYS A 192 -5.74 -35.05 -2.35
C LYS A 192 -6.45 -33.98 -1.51
N GLU A 193 -7.64 -34.27 -1.02
CA GLU A 193 -8.41 -33.35 -0.16
C GLU A 193 -7.64 -33.01 1.14
N GLN A 194 -7.02 -33.99 1.78
CA GLN A 194 -6.18 -33.76 2.96
C GLN A 194 -4.90 -33.00 2.63
N ALA A 195 -4.32 -33.23 1.46
CA ALA A 195 -3.15 -32.48 1.01
C ALA A 195 -3.48 -31.00 0.73
N GLU A 196 -4.63 -30.73 0.15
CA GLU A 196 -5.10 -29.33 -0.08
C GLU A 196 -5.48 -28.65 1.25
N LEU A 197 -6.09 -29.37 2.18
CA LEU A 197 -6.37 -28.84 3.52
C LEU A 197 -5.06 -28.48 4.25
N LEU A 198 -4.09 -29.39 4.28
CA LEU A 198 -2.77 -29.12 4.86
C LEU A 198 -2.11 -27.88 4.21
N LYS A 199 -2.24 -27.74 2.90
CA LYS A 199 -1.68 -26.60 2.18
C LYS A 199 -2.35 -25.27 2.59
N ALA A 200 -3.68 -25.27 2.77
CA ALA A 200 -4.42 -24.10 3.22
C ALA A 200 -4.04 -23.73 4.66
N GLU A 201 -4.06 -24.70 5.59
CA GLU A 201 -3.65 -24.52 6.98
C GLU A 201 -2.20 -23.99 7.09
N ALA A 202 -1.29 -24.55 6.28
CA ALA A 202 0.09 -24.09 6.26
C ALA A 202 0.21 -22.64 5.74
N ALA A 203 -0.54 -22.27 4.72
CA ALA A 203 -0.54 -20.90 4.20
C ALA A 203 -1.01 -19.91 5.25
N ASP A 204 -2.13 -20.19 5.92
CA ASP A 204 -2.70 -19.34 6.95
C ASP A 204 -1.77 -19.24 8.18
N ALA A 205 -1.22 -20.38 8.63
CA ALA A 205 -0.27 -20.40 9.74
C ALA A 205 0.99 -19.58 9.42
N PHE A 206 1.56 -19.74 8.23
CA PHE A 206 2.76 -18.99 7.84
C PHE A 206 2.53 -17.49 7.73
N ILE A 207 1.39 -17.04 7.22
CA ILE A 207 1.02 -15.62 7.21
C ILE A 207 1.00 -15.09 8.64
N ASN A 208 0.33 -15.78 9.56
CA ASN A 208 0.24 -15.36 10.96
C ASN A 208 1.60 -15.37 11.67
N ILE A 209 2.43 -16.37 11.42
CA ILE A 209 3.78 -16.46 11.97
C ILE A 209 4.67 -15.32 11.45
N VAL A 210 4.62 -15.03 10.15
CA VAL A 210 5.39 -13.92 9.55
C VAL A 210 4.94 -12.58 10.11
N LEU A 211 3.62 -12.35 10.23
CA LEU A 211 3.09 -11.13 10.84
C LEU A 211 3.47 -10.98 12.32
N ALA A 212 3.51 -12.10 13.06
CA ALA A 212 3.91 -12.08 14.47
C ALA A 212 5.42 -11.80 14.63
N CYS A 213 6.25 -12.54 13.90
CA CYS A 213 7.72 -12.42 13.98
C CYS A 213 8.25 -11.14 13.33
N GLY A 214 7.56 -10.64 12.28
CA GLY A 214 7.91 -9.46 11.52
C GLY A 214 7.34 -8.16 12.06
N GLY A 215 6.50 -8.21 13.09
CA GLY A 215 5.81 -7.04 13.63
C GLY A 215 6.71 -5.80 13.85
N PRO A 216 7.86 -5.92 14.51
CA PRO A 216 8.77 -4.78 14.70
C PRO A 216 9.32 -4.19 13.39
N ALA A 217 9.59 -5.03 12.39
CA ALA A 217 10.06 -4.57 11.07
C ALA A 217 8.93 -3.89 10.28
N LEU A 218 7.70 -4.41 10.38
CA LEU A 218 6.52 -3.78 9.77
C LEU A 218 6.22 -2.42 10.40
N ASP A 219 6.29 -2.32 11.73
CA ASP A 219 6.14 -1.02 12.42
C ASP A 219 7.22 -0.03 11.99
N ALA A 220 8.46 -0.51 11.87
CA ALA A 220 9.57 0.29 11.42
C ALA A 220 9.38 0.79 9.98
N LEU A 221 8.86 -0.07 9.09
CA LEU A 221 8.55 0.30 7.70
C LEU A 221 7.46 1.38 7.65
N VAL A 222 6.36 1.20 8.39
CA VAL A 222 5.28 2.18 8.45
C VAL A 222 5.78 3.50 9.05
N GLY A 223 6.59 3.46 10.11
CA GLY A 223 7.18 4.66 10.70
C GLY A 223 8.10 5.41 9.74
N LEU A 224 8.91 4.68 8.98
CA LEU A 224 9.79 5.26 7.95
C LEU A 224 8.97 5.86 6.80
N ALA A 225 7.95 5.15 6.30
CA ALA A 225 7.08 5.62 5.23
C ALA A 225 6.32 6.90 5.63
N ARG A 226 5.81 6.99 6.86
CA ARG A 226 5.20 8.22 7.39
C ARG A 226 6.17 9.39 7.40
N SER A 227 7.43 9.15 7.79
CA SER A 227 8.45 10.19 7.78
C SER A 227 8.75 10.67 6.36
N VAL A 228 8.79 9.75 5.39
CA VAL A 228 8.97 10.09 3.96
C VAL A 228 7.76 10.84 3.41
N GLU A 229 6.54 10.42 3.74
CA GLU A 229 5.33 11.14 3.32
C GLU A 229 5.30 12.57 3.86
N ALA A 230 5.65 12.77 5.14
CA ALA A 230 5.74 14.11 5.73
C ALA A 230 6.78 14.98 5.03
N GLU A 231 7.94 14.44 4.71
CA GLU A 231 8.98 15.15 3.96
C GLU A 231 8.53 15.47 2.53
N TYR A 232 7.90 14.52 1.85
CA TYR A 232 7.38 14.71 0.51
C TYR A 232 6.31 15.81 0.46
N ARG A 233 5.40 15.83 1.44
CA ARG A 233 4.41 16.92 1.59
C ARG A 233 5.09 18.28 1.82
N ALA A 234 6.15 18.33 2.64
CA ALA A 234 6.90 19.57 2.87
C ALA A 234 7.58 20.06 1.59
N LEU A 235 8.24 19.18 0.83
CA LEU A 235 8.86 19.53 -0.44
C LEU A 235 7.85 20.04 -1.48
N LYS A 236 6.64 19.45 -1.53
CA LYS A 236 5.57 19.95 -2.38
C LYS A 236 5.08 21.33 -1.94
N ALA A 237 4.92 21.53 -0.63
CA ALA A 237 4.47 22.82 -0.08
C ALA A 237 5.47 23.93 -0.38
N ASP A 238 6.77 23.69 -0.26
CA ASP A 238 7.83 24.65 -0.59
C ASP A 238 7.81 25.08 -2.06
N GLN A 239 7.28 24.24 -2.94
CA GLN A 239 7.14 24.50 -4.37
C GLN A 239 5.72 25.01 -4.76
N SER A 240 4.82 25.21 -3.81
CA SER A 240 3.39 25.44 -4.08
C SER A 240 2.84 24.45 -5.11
N ALA A 241 3.14 23.14 -4.91
CA ALA A 241 2.82 22.09 -5.85
C ALA A 241 1.89 21.04 -5.23
N LEU A 242 0.99 20.49 -6.05
CA LEU A 242 0.12 19.37 -5.71
C LEU A 242 0.29 18.26 -6.75
N ASP A 243 0.29 17.02 -6.32
CA ASP A 243 0.19 15.88 -7.24
C ASP A 243 -1.27 15.44 -7.46
N ASN A 244 -1.46 14.45 -8.31
CA ASN A 244 -2.79 13.95 -8.64
C ASN A 244 -3.54 13.41 -7.42
N ASN A 245 -2.84 12.76 -6.48
CA ASN A 245 -3.45 12.23 -5.26
C ASN A 245 -3.86 13.36 -4.30
N ASP A 246 -3.04 14.43 -4.21
CA ASP A 246 -3.42 15.61 -3.44
C ASP A 246 -4.69 16.28 -4.01
N LEU A 247 -4.78 16.38 -5.35
CA LEU A 247 -5.97 16.98 -5.98
C LEU A 247 -7.25 16.23 -5.62
N LEU A 248 -7.21 14.89 -5.67
CA LEU A 248 -8.35 14.05 -5.31
C LEU A 248 -8.69 14.17 -3.83
N ARG A 249 -7.71 13.94 -2.95
CA ARG A 249 -7.89 13.96 -1.50
C ARG A 249 -8.39 15.33 -1.01
N MET A 250 -7.74 16.42 -1.43
CA MET A 250 -8.13 17.77 -1.00
C MET A 250 -9.49 18.19 -1.56
N ALA A 251 -9.85 17.77 -2.78
CA ALA A 251 -11.18 18.02 -3.32
C ALA A 251 -12.26 17.22 -2.56
N TYR A 252 -11.97 15.96 -2.22
CA TYR A 252 -12.84 15.14 -1.37
C TYR A 252 -13.03 15.80 0.01
N GLU A 253 -11.94 16.17 0.71
CA GLU A 253 -11.99 16.87 1.99
C GLU A 253 -12.78 18.20 1.87
N ALA A 254 -12.53 18.99 0.80
CA ALA A 254 -13.25 20.24 0.58
C ALA A 254 -14.76 20.05 0.43
N LEU A 255 -15.19 18.98 -0.25
CA LEU A 255 -16.61 18.68 -0.44
C LEU A 255 -17.25 18.03 0.79
N CYS A 256 -16.49 17.26 1.59
CA CYS A 256 -16.99 16.59 2.78
C CYS A 256 -17.02 17.50 4.01
N ASP A 257 -15.94 18.24 4.25
CA ASP A 257 -15.72 18.94 5.51
C ASP A 257 -16.12 20.43 5.47
N TYR A 258 -16.30 21.01 4.26
CA TYR A 258 -16.68 22.41 4.09
C TYR A 258 -18.11 22.54 3.52
N PRO A 259 -19.15 22.69 4.37
CA PRO A 259 -20.53 22.76 3.92
C PRO A 259 -20.81 23.89 2.92
N ALA A 260 -20.10 25.01 3.02
CA ALA A 260 -20.22 26.12 2.10
C ALA A 260 -19.74 25.77 0.68
N ILE A 261 -18.62 25.04 0.59
CA ILE A 261 -18.09 24.58 -0.69
C ILE A 261 -19.04 23.53 -1.28
N ARG A 262 -19.48 22.55 -0.49
CA ARG A 262 -20.48 21.56 -0.93
C ARG A 262 -21.72 22.22 -1.51
N ALA A 263 -22.31 23.19 -0.77
CA ALA A 263 -23.52 23.90 -1.19
C ALA A 263 -23.34 24.66 -2.52
N ALA A 264 -22.12 25.09 -2.86
CA ALA A 264 -21.84 25.76 -4.13
C ALA A 264 -21.94 24.83 -5.35
N TYR A 265 -21.81 23.49 -5.12
CA TYR A 265 -21.87 22.49 -6.18
C TYR A 265 -23.15 21.66 -6.13
N GLU A 266 -23.84 21.60 -5.00
CA GLU A 266 -25.09 20.90 -4.85
C GLU A 266 -26.16 21.44 -5.81
N GLY A 267 -26.66 20.59 -6.70
CA GLY A 267 -27.64 20.97 -7.72
C GLY A 267 -27.10 21.81 -8.89
N ARG A 268 -25.79 22.11 -8.93
CA ARG A 268 -25.17 22.86 -10.04
C ARG A 268 -25.17 22.06 -11.34
N PHE A 269 -24.95 20.75 -11.25
CA PHE A 269 -24.89 19.86 -12.40
C PHE A 269 -26.21 19.11 -12.57
N LYS A 270 -26.85 19.27 -13.72
CA LYS A 270 -28.07 18.50 -14.08
C LYS A 270 -27.75 17.06 -14.46
N MET A 271 -26.56 16.84 -14.96
CA MET A 271 -26.08 15.54 -15.41
C MET A 271 -24.55 15.48 -15.21
N VAL A 272 -24.10 14.36 -14.70
CA VAL A 272 -22.68 13.99 -14.61
C VAL A 272 -22.51 12.72 -15.44
N MET A 273 -21.55 12.72 -16.35
CA MET A 273 -21.19 11.56 -17.16
C MET A 273 -19.72 11.25 -16.91
N ILE A 274 -19.44 10.02 -16.55
CA ILE A 274 -18.09 9.51 -16.29
C ILE A 274 -17.79 8.47 -17.35
N ASP A 275 -16.73 8.68 -18.09
CA ASP A 275 -16.15 7.70 -19.01
C ASP A 275 -15.17 6.82 -18.26
N GLU A 276 -14.98 5.57 -18.73
CA GLU A 276 -14.06 4.59 -18.13
C GLU A 276 -14.28 4.41 -16.60
N PHE A 277 -15.55 4.34 -16.19
CA PHE A 277 -15.93 4.25 -14.75
C PHE A 277 -15.27 3.07 -14.02
N GLN A 278 -14.89 2.00 -14.72
CA GLN A 278 -14.18 0.85 -14.16
C GLN A 278 -12.77 1.19 -13.64
N ASP A 279 -12.20 2.31 -14.10
CA ASP A 279 -10.87 2.76 -13.71
C ASP A 279 -10.90 3.76 -12.53
N THR A 280 -12.10 4.05 -11.98
CA THR A 280 -12.27 4.94 -10.83
C THR A 280 -12.01 4.20 -9.52
N ASP A 281 -11.38 4.87 -8.58
CA ASP A 281 -11.22 4.41 -7.20
C ASP A 281 -12.40 4.85 -6.30
N GLN A 282 -12.41 4.35 -5.04
CA GLN A 282 -13.49 4.65 -4.11
C GLN A 282 -13.63 6.15 -3.82
N MET A 283 -12.52 6.87 -3.66
CA MET A 283 -12.51 8.31 -3.36
C MET A 283 -13.10 9.15 -4.52
N GLN A 284 -13.00 8.64 -5.75
CA GLN A 284 -13.55 9.30 -6.94
C GLN A 284 -15.05 9.06 -7.10
N VAL A 285 -15.60 8.04 -6.42
CA VAL A 285 -17.01 7.66 -6.50
C VAL A 285 -17.81 8.28 -5.36
N ASP A 286 -17.24 8.43 -4.18
CA ASP A 286 -17.85 9.03 -3.00
C ASP A 286 -18.02 10.54 -3.14
#